data_0c8117366139b0f2a5dd8cd965baec97
#
_entry.id   0c8117366139b0f2a5dd8cd965baec97
#
_cell.length_a   1.000
_cell.length_b   1.000
_cell.length_c   1.000
_cell.angle_alpha   90.00
_cell.angle_beta   90.00
_cell.angle_gamma   90.00
#
_symmetry.space_group_name_H-M   'P 1'
#
loop_
_entity.id
_entity.type
_entity.pdbx_description
1 polymer ?
#
loop_
_entity_poly.entity_id
_entity_poly.type
_entity_poly.pdbx_seq_one_letter_code
_entity_poly.pdbx_strand_id
1 'polypeptide(L)'
;MNRRDLLKLSLAASASTLVASPVQAAETCSTDGTPAQFTPKKAADANPQVNDIEKFPKCPYCGMDRKQYHHSRMLIQYSDDLPDGVCSLHCAAISLAVNIDREPKAIWVADNASSAEIKPLVEVGQATFLIGSQIKGVMTKRSKVAYSNE
;
A
#
# COMPACT_ATOMS: atom_id res chain seq x y z
N MET A 1 41.24 15.75 49.10
CA MET A 1 40.93 14.94 47.91
C MET A 1 40.69 15.88 46.76
N ASN A 2 41.63 15.93 45.79
CA ASN A 2 41.57 16.87 44.66
C ASN A 2 40.72 16.29 43.54
N ARG A 3 39.98 17.15 42.81
CA ARG A 3 39.11 16.77 41.69
C ARG A 3 39.85 15.94 40.62
N ARG A 4 41.15 16.00 40.56
CA ARG A 4 41.99 15.22 39.62
C ARG A 4 42.14 13.75 40.03
N ASP A 5 41.98 13.41 41.29
CA ASP A 5 42.11 12.02 41.77
C ASP A 5 40.82 11.22 41.58
N LEU A 6 39.68 11.90 41.49
CA LEU A 6 38.38 11.28 41.15
C LEU A 6 38.30 10.83 39.70
N LEU A 7 39.03 11.51 38.81
CA LEU A 7 39.05 11.15 37.37
C LEU A 7 39.95 9.97 37.04
N LYS A 8 40.86 9.60 37.96
CA LYS A 8 41.75 8.46 37.76
C LYS A 8 41.17 7.13 38.25
N LEU A 9 40.10 7.15 39.06
CA LEU A 9 39.45 5.95 39.56
C LEU A 9 38.33 5.42 38.64
N SER A 10 37.94 6.16 37.62
CA SER A 10 36.84 5.78 36.72
C SER A 10 37.29 5.09 35.43
N LEU A 11 38.61 4.80 35.25
CA LEU A 11 39.12 4.20 34.02
C LEU A 11 39.45 2.71 34.12
N ALA A 12 39.08 2.04 35.20
CA ALA A 12 39.52 0.66 35.42
C ALA A 12 38.39 -0.33 35.68
N ALA A 13 37.20 -0.17 35.14
CA ALA A 13 36.19 -1.24 35.18
C ALA A 13 35.07 -0.98 34.17
N SER A 14 35.29 -1.28 32.90
CA SER A 14 34.20 -1.71 32.02
C SER A 14 34.80 -2.24 30.70
N ALA A 15 35.42 -3.40 30.77
CA ALA A 15 35.49 -4.30 29.64
C ALA A 15 34.08 -4.94 29.49
N SER A 16 33.09 -4.15 29.13
CA SER A 16 31.82 -4.67 28.66
C SER A 16 32.07 -5.19 27.26
N THR A 17 32.12 -6.50 27.12
CA THR A 17 32.03 -7.18 25.84
C THR A 17 30.75 -6.72 25.17
N LEU A 18 30.88 -5.78 24.26
CA LEU A 18 29.87 -5.47 23.27
C LEU A 18 29.75 -6.75 22.41
N VAL A 19 28.83 -7.62 22.80
CA VAL A 19 28.31 -8.63 21.88
C VAL A 19 27.60 -7.81 20.81
N ALA A 20 28.30 -7.52 19.73
CA ALA A 20 27.72 -7.03 18.53
C ALA A 20 26.76 -8.13 18.05
N SER A 21 25.48 -8.01 18.42
CA SER A 21 24.44 -8.73 17.72
C SER A 21 24.64 -8.41 16.24
N PRO A 22 24.73 -9.42 15.36
CA PRO A 22 24.76 -9.14 13.95
C PRO A 22 23.45 -8.39 13.67
N VAL A 23 23.55 -7.11 13.38
CA VAL A 23 22.48 -6.40 12.70
C VAL A 23 22.28 -7.20 11.44
N GLN A 24 21.20 -7.95 11.39
CA GLN A 24 20.79 -8.64 10.17
C GLN A 24 20.59 -7.56 9.14
N ALA A 25 21.61 -7.44 8.29
CA ALA A 25 21.63 -6.45 7.24
C ALA A 25 20.43 -6.68 6.35
N ALA A 26 19.65 -5.63 6.23
CA ALA A 26 18.96 -5.25 5.03
C ALA A 26 18.33 -6.42 4.25
N GLU A 27 17.02 -6.55 4.37
CA GLU A 27 16.23 -7.04 3.25
C GLU A 27 16.76 -6.32 2.00
N THR A 28 17.28 -7.07 1.06
CA THR A 28 17.76 -6.53 -0.20
C THR A 28 16.62 -5.74 -0.81
N CYS A 29 16.83 -4.45 -1.05
CA CYS A 29 15.88 -3.64 -1.81
C CYS A 29 15.54 -4.40 -3.08
N SER A 30 14.24 -4.44 -3.43
CA SER A 30 13.82 -5.01 -4.71
C SER A 30 14.56 -4.28 -5.82
N THR A 31 14.99 -5.01 -6.85
CA THR A 31 15.75 -4.43 -7.97
C THR A 31 14.91 -3.53 -8.84
N ASP A 32 13.59 -3.49 -8.62
CA ASP A 32 12.59 -2.67 -9.32
C ASP A 32 12.32 -1.31 -8.66
N GLY A 33 13.08 -0.95 -7.60
CA GLY A 33 12.89 0.31 -6.89
C GLY A 33 11.73 0.34 -5.90
N THR A 34 10.88 -0.71 -5.84
CA THR A 34 9.77 -0.78 -4.90
C THR A 34 10.28 -0.99 -3.47
N PRO A 35 9.94 -0.12 -2.50
CA PRO A 35 10.28 -0.36 -1.11
C PRO A 35 9.71 -1.69 -0.63
N ALA A 36 10.54 -2.54 -0.01
CA ALA A 36 10.19 -3.92 0.39
C ALA A 36 8.90 -4.02 1.22
N GLN A 37 8.59 -2.99 2.02
CA GLN A 37 7.36 -2.91 2.81
C GLN A 37 6.07 -2.82 1.97
N PHE A 38 6.17 -2.38 0.72
CA PHE A 38 5.05 -2.22 -0.21
C PHE A 38 4.99 -3.32 -1.27
N THR A 39 6.02 -4.16 -1.34
CA THR A 39 6.00 -5.32 -2.24
C THR A 39 4.90 -6.28 -1.80
N PRO A 40 3.96 -6.64 -2.67
CA PRO A 40 2.92 -7.60 -2.33
C PRO A 40 3.51 -8.94 -1.91
N LYS A 41 3.07 -9.46 -0.75
CA LYS A 41 3.54 -10.75 -0.22
C LYS A 41 2.75 -11.95 -0.77
N LYS A 42 1.83 -11.70 -1.69
CA LYS A 42 1.00 -12.74 -2.31
C LYS A 42 1.63 -13.19 -3.63
N ALA A 43 1.29 -14.42 -4.03
CA ALA A 43 1.70 -14.93 -5.35
C ALA A 43 1.08 -14.09 -6.48
N ALA A 44 1.72 -14.13 -7.63
CA ALA A 44 1.20 -13.54 -8.85
C ALA A 44 -0.21 -14.08 -9.18
N ASP A 45 -1.09 -13.22 -9.65
CA ASP A 45 -2.49 -13.53 -9.95
C ASP A 45 -2.86 -12.93 -11.31
N ALA A 46 -3.07 -13.79 -12.28
CA ALA A 46 -3.43 -13.37 -13.64
C ALA A 46 -4.86 -12.79 -13.73
N ASN A 47 -5.72 -13.09 -12.75
CA ASN A 47 -7.11 -12.63 -12.70
C ASN A 47 -7.45 -12.01 -11.33
N PRO A 48 -6.77 -10.93 -10.93
CA PRO A 48 -6.90 -10.38 -9.58
C PRO A 48 -8.28 -9.75 -9.30
N GLN A 49 -9.03 -9.37 -10.34
CA GLN A 49 -10.36 -8.77 -10.23
C GLN A 49 -11.43 -9.77 -9.78
N VAL A 50 -11.20 -11.08 -9.96
CA VAL A 50 -12.15 -12.12 -9.50
C VAL A 50 -12.01 -12.29 -8.00
N ASN A 51 -13.09 -12.06 -7.25
CA ASN A 51 -13.13 -12.10 -5.79
C ASN A 51 -12.06 -11.19 -5.13
N ASP A 52 -11.86 -10.00 -5.69
CA ASP A 52 -10.80 -9.07 -5.30
C ASP A 52 -10.83 -8.69 -3.80
N ILE A 53 -12.03 -8.58 -3.20
CA ILE A 53 -12.17 -8.26 -1.78
C ILE A 53 -11.72 -9.41 -0.88
N GLU A 54 -12.00 -10.65 -1.27
CA GLU A 54 -11.57 -11.83 -0.50
C GLU A 54 -10.05 -12.04 -0.60
N LYS A 55 -9.50 -11.83 -1.78
CA LYS A 55 -8.05 -11.92 -2.04
C LYS A 55 -7.28 -10.80 -1.37
N PHE A 56 -7.82 -9.58 -1.40
CA PHE A 56 -7.18 -8.36 -0.91
C PHE A 56 -8.13 -7.60 0.04
N PRO A 57 -8.41 -8.13 1.24
CA PRO A 57 -9.42 -7.57 2.13
C PRO A 57 -9.06 -6.21 2.69
N LYS A 58 -7.76 -5.90 2.79
CA LYS A 58 -7.25 -4.65 3.36
C LYS A 58 -6.30 -3.94 2.42
N CYS A 59 -6.35 -2.61 2.44
CA CYS A 59 -5.42 -1.75 1.72
C CYS A 59 -4.01 -1.86 2.31
N PRO A 60 -2.96 -2.18 1.53
CA PRO A 60 -1.60 -2.35 2.03
C PRO A 60 -0.97 -1.04 2.54
N TYR A 61 -1.47 0.12 2.10
CA TYR A 61 -0.91 1.43 2.44
C TYR A 61 -1.50 2.03 3.72
N CYS A 62 -2.79 1.83 3.98
CA CYS A 62 -3.49 2.48 5.09
C CYS A 62 -4.26 1.50 6.00
N GLY A 63 -4.30 0.22 5.70
CA GLY A 63 -4.97 -0.81 6.48
C GLY A 63 -6.51 -0.80 6.40
N MET A 64 -7.12 0.12 5.64
CA MET A 64 -8.58 0.22 5.54
C MET A 64 -9.19 -1.03 4.91
N ASP A 65 -10.34 -1.43 5.43
CA ASP A 65 -11.12 -2.58 4.95
C ASP A 65 -11.76 -2.25 3.59
N ARG A 66 -11.43 -3.03 2.56
CA ARG A 66 -11.89 -2.79 1.19
C ARG A 66 -13.34 -3.19 0.96
N LYS A 67 -13.90 -4.07 1.78
CA LYS A 67 -15.33 -4.39 1.74
C LYS A 67 -16.17 -3.23 2.29
N GLN A 68 -15.74 -2.65 3.43
CA GLN A 68 -16.39 -1.48 4.01
C GLN A 68 -16.37 -0.26 3.08
N TYR A 69 -15.29 -0.08 2.34
CA TYR A 69 -15.08 1.04 1.41
C TYR A 69 -15.17 0.60 -0.06
N HIS A 70 -16.02 -0.40 -0.34
CA HIS A 70 -16.15 -0.99 -1.67
C HIS A 70 -16.45 0.01 -2.79
N HIS A 71 -17.15 1.13 -2.48
CA HIS A 71 -17.56 2.16 -3.42
C HIS A 71 -16.40 3.01 -3.98
N SER A 72 -15.25 2.99 -3.33
CA SER A 72 -14.06 3.76 -3.73
C SER A 72 -12.84 2.90 -4.01
N ARG A 73 -12.95 1.57 -3.79
CA ARG A 73 -11.80 0.67 -3.94
C ARG A 73 -11.30 0.62 -5.37
N MET A 74 -10.01 0.38 -5.47
CA MET A 74 -9.35 0.16 -6.74
C MET A 74 -8.47 -1.09 -6.66
N LEU A 75 -8.10 -1.60 -7.82
CA LEU A 75 -7.20 -2.73 -7.98
C LEU A 75 -6.22 -2.40 -9.10
N ILE A 76 -4.93 -2.56 -8.84
CA ILE A 76 -3.87 -2.32 -9.80
C ILE A 76 -3.14 -3.64 -10.01
N GLN A 77 -3.04 -4.12 -11.22
CA GLN A 77 -2.18 -5.23 -11.59
C GLN A 77 -0.94 -4.67 -12.30
N TYR A 78 0.22 -5.07 -11.82
CA TYR A 78 1.49 -4.68 -12.40
C TYR A 78 2.00 -5.71 -13.42
N SER A 79 3.06 -5.38 -14.16
CA SER A 79 3.63 -6.24 -15.21
C SER A 79 4.17 -7.58 -14.70
N ASP A 80 4.51 -7.66 -13.41
CA ASP A 80 4.93 -8.88 -12.70
C ASP A 80 3.76 -9.75 -12.22
N ASP A 81 2.52 -9.42 -12.61
CA ASP A 81 1.27 -10.04 -12.18
C ASP A 81 1.02 -9.98 -10.65
N LEU A 82 1.75 -9.16 -9.91
CA LEU A 82 1.48 -8.90 -8.50
C LEU A 82 0.51 -7.71 -8.35
N PRO A 83 -0.69 -7.95 -7.82
CA PRO A 83 -1.69 -6.88 -7.72
C PRO A 83 -1.65 -6.14 -6.39
N ASP A 84 -2.05 -4.87 -6.44
CA ASP A 84 -2.33 -4.03 -5.27
C ASP A 84 -3.82 -3.73 -5.15
N GLY A 85 -4.45 -4.31 -4.14
CA GLY A 85 -5.83 -3.97 -3.78
C GLY A 85 -5.88 -2.78 -2.84
N VAL A 86 -6.29 -1.61 -3.32
CA VAL A 86 -6.29 -0.37 -2.54
C VAL A 86 -7.71 0.12 -2.24
N CYS A 87 -7.87 0.96 -1.20
CA CYS A 87 -9.18 1.40 -0.73
C CYS A 87 -9.73 2.63 -1.49
N SER A 88 -8.89 3.36 -2.20
CA SER A 88 -9.30 4.61 -2.86
C SER A 88 -8.27 5.09 -3.87
N LEU A 89 -8.67 6.08 -4.67
CA LEU A 89 -7.79 6.78 -5.62
C LEU A 89 -6.54 7.39 -4.94
N HIS A 90 -6.66 7.82 -3.66
CA HIS A 90 -5.52 8.32 -2.89
C HIS A 90 -4.42 7.24 -2.72
N CYS A 91 -4.83 6.05 -2.26
CA CYS A 91 -3.88 4.94 -2.09
C CYS A 91 -3.44 4.34 -3.43
N ALA A 92 -4.25 4.44 -4.49
CA ALA A 92 -3.83 4.08 -5.84
C ALA A 92 -2.69 4.99 -6.33
N ALA A 93 -2.78 6.29 -6.09
CA ALA A 93 -1.70 7.24 -6.42
C ALA A 93 -0.40 6.91 -5.65
N ILE A 94 -0.51 6.52 -4.37
CA ILE A 94 0.65 6.07 -3.59
C ILE A 94 1.23 4.80 -4.20
N SER A 95 0.39 3.80 -4.49
CA SER A 95 0.81 2.55 -5.11
C SER A 95 1.60 2.79 -6.40
N LEU A 96 1.05 3.59 -7.31
CA LEU A 96 1.69 3.92 -8.59
C LEU A 96 3.02 4.68 -8.39
N ALA A 97 3.10 5.55 -7.38
CA ALA A 97 4.31 6.33 -7.11
C ALA A 97 5.45 5.49 -6.53
N VAL A 98 5.14 4.51 -5.67
CA VAL A 98 6.17 3.67 -5.04
C VAL A 98 6.54 2.43 -5.87
N ASN A 99 5.75 2.08 -6.88
CA ASN A 99 5.98 0.95 -7.78
C ASN A 99 6.25 1.40 -9.23
N ILE A 100 6.90 2.53 -9.39
CA ILE A 100 7.09 3.17 -10.71
C ILE A 100 7.77 2.26 -11.73
N ASP A 101 8.68 1.41 -11.28
CA ASP A 101 9.46 0.51 -12.15
C ASP A 101 8.70 -0.79 -12.50
N ARG A 102 7.54 -1.03 -11.86
CA ARG A 102 6.76 -2.26 -12.07
C ARG A 102 5.75 -2.14 -13.20
N GLU A 103 5.49 -0.98 -13.73
CA GLU A 103 4.55 -0.66 -14.80
C GLU A 103 3.14 -1.22 -14.60
N PRO A 104 2.11 -0.40 -14.48
CA PRO A 104 0.73 -0.89 -14.34
C PRO A 104 0.26 -1.55 -15.64
N LYS A 105 -0.12 -2.84 -15.57
CA LYS A 105 -0.66 -3.64 -16.66
C LYS A 105 -2.15 -3.40 -16.85
N ALA A 106 -2.90 -3.32 -15.74
CA ALA A 106 -4.33 -3.02 -15.72
C ALA A 106 -4.74 -2.36 -14.42
N ILE A 107 -5.72 -1.48 -14.49
CA ILE A 107 -6.28 -0.75 -13.34
C ILE A 107 -7.80 -0.85 -13.39
N TRP A 108 -8.39 -1.30 -12.29
CA TRP A 108 -9.84 -1.33 -12.12
C TRP A 108 -10.27 -0.43 -10.98
N VAL A 109 -11.49 0.05 -11.08
CA VAL A 109 -12.13 0.93 -10.11
C VAL A 109 -13.56 0.47 -9.83
N ALA A 110 -14.05 0.72 -8.61
CA ALA A 110 -15.42 0.42 -8.23
C ALA A 110 -16.42 1.23 -9.07
N ASP A 111 -17.34 0.54 -9.73
CA ASP A 111 -18.38 1.15 -10.55
C ASP A 111 -19.60 1.51 -9.73
N ASN A 112 -19.80 2.80 -9.49
CA ASN A 112 -20.96 3.31 -8.74
C ASN A 112 -22.23 3.49 -9.61
N ALA A 113 -22.18 3.26 -10.92
CA ALA A 113 -23.37 3.17 -11.76
C ALA A 113 -24.17 1.89 -11.46
N SER A 114 -23.50 0.83 -11.03
CA SER A 114 -24.15 -0.43 -10.65
C SER A 114 -25.03 -0.26 -9.40
N SER A 115 -26.21 -0.90 -9.41
CA SER A 115 -27.10 -0.99 -8.25
C SER A 115 -26.70 -2.07 -7.24
N ALA A 116 -25.67 -2.89 -7.54
CA ALA A 116 -25.19 -3.95 -6.65
C ALA A 116 -24.75 -3.39 -5.29
N GLU A 117 -25.03 -4.14 -4.20
CA GLU A 117 -24.62 -3.76 -2.85
C GLU A 117 -23.11 -3.57 -2.77
N ILE A 118 -22.35 -4.57 -3.19
CA ILE A 118 -20.90 -4.47 -3.40
C ILE A 118 -20.66 -4.04 -4.84
N LYS A 119 -20.13 -2.84 -5.04
CA LYS A 119 -19.90 -2.32 -6.39
C LYS A 119 -18.95 -3.22 -7.17
N PRO A 120 -19.29 -3.61 -8.41
CA PRO A 120 -18.37 -4.37 -9.26
C PRO A 120 -17.13 -3.54 -9.61
N LEU A 121 -16.12 -4.17 -10.16
CA LEU A 121 -14.96 -3.49 -10.74
C LEU A 121 -15.17 -3.30 -12.24
N VAL A 122 -14.81 -2.13 -12.73
CA VAL A 122 -14.73 -1.78 -14.16
C VAL A 122 -13.31 -1.30 -14.45
N GLU A 123 -12.83 -1.52 -15.65
CA GLU A 123 -11.53 -1.02 -16.08
C GLU A 123 -11.52 0.52 -16.11
N VAL A 124 -10.44 1.13 -15.63
CA VAL A 124 -10.35 2.59 -15.46
C VAL A 124 -10.56 3.36 -16.75
N GLY A 125 -10.17 2.79 -17.91
CA GLY A 125 -10.36 3.38 -19.21
C GLY A 125 -11.84 3.47 -19.64
N GLN A 126 -12.72 2.71 -18.99
CA GLN A 126 -14.17 2.67 -19.24
C GLN A 126 -14.96 3.40 -18.14
N ALA A 127 -14.29 4.21 -17.32
CA ALA A 127 -14.93 4.87 -16.20
C ALA A 127 -14.67 6.38 -16.18
N THR A 128 -15.67 7.13 -15.74
CA THR A 128 -15.59 8.57 -15.47
C THR A 128 -15.56 8.82 -13.97
N PHE A 129 -14.62 9.64 -13.51
CA PHE A 129 -14.50 10.01 -12.09
C PHE A 129 -15.32 11.25 -11.77
N LEU A 130 -16.18 11.15 -10.74
CA LEU A 130 -16.90 12.27 -10.15
C LEU A 130 -16.23 12.69 -8.84
N ILE A 131 -15.84 13.96 -8.77
CA ILE A 131 -15.19 14.55 -7.59
C ILE A 131 -16.19 15.39 -6.80
N GLY A 132 -16.38 15.06 -5.52
CA GLY A 132 -17.26 15.82 -4.63
C GLY A 132 -18.74 15.42 -4.74
N SER A 133 -19.01 14.17 -5.05
CA SER A 133 -20.37 13.60 -4.97
C SER A 133 -20.86 13.53 -3.52
N GLN A 134 -22.13 13.15 -3.33
CA GLN A 134 -22.75 12.92 -2.01
C GLN A 134 -22.18 11.68 -1.30
N ILE A 135 -21.52 10.79 -2.02
CA ILE A 135 -20.88 9.60 -1.45
C ILE A 135 -19.73 10.05 -0.56
N LYS A 136 -19.57 9.40 0.60
CA LYS A 136 -18.51 9.74 1.56
C LYS A 136 -17.13 9.59 0.92
N GLY A 137 -16.29 10.61 1.08
CA GLY A 137 -14.89 10.55 0.65
C GLY A 137 -14.10 9.54 1.48
N VAL A 138 -13.17 8.83 0.82
CA VAL A 138 -12.26 7.86 1.44
C VAL A 138 -10.84 8.38 1.28
N MET A 139 -10.11 8.51 2.38
CA MET A 139 -8.77 9.10 2.48
C MET A 139 -8.65 10.56 2.01
N THR A 140 -9.75 11.17 1.61
CA THR A 140 -9.80 12.58 1.17
C THR A 140 -11.09 13.22 1.63
N LYS A 141 -11.08 14.55 1.85
CA LYS A 141 -12.26 15.30 2.29
C LYS A 141 -13.41 15.25 1.27
N ARG A 142 -13.07 15.34 -0.02
CA ARG A 142 -14.04 15.23 -1.12
C ARG A 142 -14.03 13.80 -1.66
N SER A 143 -15.21 13.25 -1.96
CA SER A 143 -15.31 11.95 -2.63
C SER A 143 -14.64 11.98 -4.00
N LYS A 144 -14.09 10.85 -4.40
CA LYS A 144 -13.58 10.57 -5.74
C LYS A 144 -14.04 9.15 -6.07
N VAL A 145 -15.14 9.06 -6.75
CA VAL A 145 -15.80 7.80 -7.12
C VAL A 145 -15.95 7.71 -8.63
N ALA A 146 -15.98 6.51 -9.15
CA ALA A 146 -16.07 6.27 -10.59
C ALA A 146 -17.43 5.66 -10.95
N TYR A 147 -17.82 5.91 -12.18
CA TYR A 147 -19.02 5.40 -12.83
C TYR A 147 -18.60 4.88 -14.19
N SER A 148 -19.09 3.70 -14.57
CA SER A 148 -18.90 3.19 -15.95
C SER A 148 -19.47 4.17 -16.96
N ASN A 149 -18.78 4.32 -18.09
CA ASN A 149 -19.31 5.01 -19.25
C ASN A 149 -20.32 4.09 -19.94
N GLU A 150 -21.53 4.58 -20.20
CA GLU A 150 -22.50 3.89 -21.05
C GLU A 150 -22.14 4.01 -22.52
#